data_cd2be77f4b6272d98aada46d9088a273
#
_entry.id   cd2be77f4b6272d98aada46d9088a273
#
_cell.length_a   1.000
_cell.length_b   1.000
_cell.length_c   1.000
_cell.angle_alpha   90.00
_cell.angle_beta   90.00
_cell.angle_gamma   90.00
#
_symmetry.space_group_name_H-M   'P 1'
#
loop_
_entity.id
_entity.type
_entity.pdbx_description
1 polymer ?
#
loop_
_entity_poly.entity_id
_entity_poly.type
_entity_poly.pdbx_seq_one_letter_code
_entity_poly.pdbx_strand_id
1 'polypeptide(L)'
;MSQELIIEAGRTERQYWKDLWRYRELFLILTWRDVAVQYKQTVVGILWAVLRPLLTMAAFTFVFGKVAKLPSEGVAPYPLMVFVAMLPWQFFATAIAASANSLITNSNLVSKVYFPRIIVPTATIGVAVVDFAISFVLLGGMMVWYQYLPPMQVLAVIPLTLLAAVVALGPGLILCSLNVTYRDFRIIVPFITQFGLYISPVGFSSSIIPEKWKLLYECNPMVGDSFRWAILGTIKFPERAFCISLLCACLLMLLGIKVFRRTERTFADVI
;
A
#
# COMPACT_ATOMS: atom_id res chain seq x y z
N MET A 1 -31.86 -17.54 -19.16
CA MET A 1 -30.95 -17.75 -20.32
C MET A 1 -29.58 -18.12 -19.74
N SER A 2 -29.23 -19.43 -19.82
CA SER A 2 -27.91 -19.92 -19.42
C SER A 2 -26.91 -19.48 -20.50
N GLN A 3 -26.04 -18.52 -20.15
CA GLN A 3 -24.91 -18.16 -21.02
C GLN A 3 -23.88 -19.28 -20.91
N GLU A 4 -23.71 -20.03 -21.96
CA GLU A 4 -22.61 -21.00 -22.10
C GLU A 4 -21.28 -20.24 -22.01
N LEU A 5 -20.44 -20.64 -21.08
CA LEU A 5 -19.09 -20.10 -20.91
C LEU A 5 -18.14 -20.92 -21.79
N ILE A 6 -17.88 -20.45 -23.00
CA ILE A 6 -16.91 -21.08 -23.91
C ILE A 6 -15.50 -20.64 -23.46
N ILE A 7 -14.72 -21.58 -22.92
CA ILE A 7 -13.33 -21.37 -22.52
C ILE A 7 -12.44 -21.72 -23.69
N GLU A 8 -12.00 -20.74 -24.48
CA GLU A 8 -11.04 -20.94 -25.57
C GLU A 8 -9.62 -20.58 -25.10
N ALA A 9 -8.65 -21.45 -25.37
CA ALA A 9 -7.24 -21.17 -25.17
C ALA A 9 -6.78 -20.07 -26.14
N GLY A 10 -6.22 -18.96 -25.61
CA GLY A 10 -5.72 -17.85 -26.43
C GLY A 10 -6.62 -16.61 -26.51
N ARG A 11 -7.54 -16.40 -25.57
CA ARG A 11 -8.44 -15.23 -25.54
C ARG A 11 -7.70 -13.90 -25.69
N THR A 12 -8.27 -13.03 -26.55
CA THR A 12 -7.77 -11.68 -26.81
C THR A 12 -7.78 -10.82 -25.55
N GLU A 13 -6.84 -9.86 -25.44
CA GLU A 13 -6.73 -8.92 -24.29
C GLU A 13 -8.05 -8.21 -23.96
N ARG A 14 -8.86 -7.89 -24.97
CA ARG A 14 -10.15 -7.20 -24.78
C ARG A 14 -11.17 -8.03 -24.00
N GLN A 15 -11.13 -9.36 -24.12
CA GLN A 15 -12.02 -10.26 -23.38
C GLN A 15 -11.61 -10.38 -21.91
N TYR A 16 -10.30 -10.36 -21.62
CA TYR A 16 -9.77 -10.39 -20.26
C TYR A 16 -10.30 -9.22 -19.39
N TRP A 17 -10.27 -8.01 -19.93
CA TRP A 17 -10.78 -6.83 -19.21
C TRP A 17 -12.30 -6.83 -19.03
N LYS A 18 -13.03 -7.40 -19.99
CA LYS A 18 -14.48 -7.62 -19.85
C LYS A 18 -14.78 -8.66 -18.77
N ASP A 19 -14.02 -9.73 -18.73
CA ASP A 19 -14.15 -10.75 -17.69
C ASP A 19 -13.82 -10.17 -16.31
N LEU A 20 -12.81 -9.33 -16.18
CA LEU A 20 -12.50 -8.63 -14.92
C LEU A 20 -13.71 -7.82 -14.40
N TRP A 21 -14.39 -7.11 -15.26
CA TRP A 21 -15.60 -6.39 -14.88
C TRP A 21 -16.77 -7.31 -14.54
N ARG A 22 -16.88 -8.43 -15.21
CA ARG A 22 -17.91 -9.46 -14.91
C ARG A 22 -17.72 -10.07 -13.53
N TYR A 23 -16.47 -10.27 -13.11
CA TYR A 23 -16.11 -10.86 -11.81
C TYR A 23 -15.94 -9.83 -10.68
N ARG A 24 -16.46 -8.59 -10.83
CA ARG A 24 -16.37 -7.54 -9.79
C ARG A 24 -16.98 -7.96 -8.44
N GLU A 25 -18.01 -8.81 -8.46
CA GLU A 25 -18.61 -9.35 -7.23
C GLU A 25 -17.64 -10.27 -6.49
N LEU A 26 -16.89 -11.09 -7.23
CA LEU A 26 -15.85 -11.93 -6.64
C LEU A 26 -14.78 -11.07 -5.95
N PHE A 27 -14.37 -9.95 -6.57
CA PHE A 27 -13.45 -9.00 -5.96
C PHE A 27 -13.98 -8.50 -4.61
N LEU A 28 -15.24 -8.09 -4.52
CA LEU A 28 -15.84 -7.61 -3.27
C LEU A 28 -15.94 -8.71 -2.22
N ILE A 29 -16.31 -9.93 -2.63
CA ILE A 29 -16.43 -11.08 -1.73
C ILE A 29 -15.06 -11.45 -1.15
N LEU A 30 -14.01 -11.51 -1.99
CA LEU A 30 -12.65 -11.80 -1.53
C LEU A 30 -12.14 -10.70 -0.59
N THR A 31 -12.34 -9.43 -0.95
CA THR A 31 -11.97 -8.30 -0.09
C THR A 31 -12.65 -8.40 1.28
N TRP A 32 -13.96 -8.60 1.30
CA TRP A 32 -14.72 -8.75 2.54
C TRP A 32 -14.27 -9.95 3.37
N ARG A 33 -14.04 -11.08 2.72
CA ARG A 33 -13.51 -12.29 3.38
C ARG A 33 -12.17 -12.03 4.05
N ASP A 34 -11.24 -11.41 3.34
CA ASP A 34 -9.89 -11.17 3.83
C ASP A 34 -9.90 -10.18 5.01
N VAL A 35 -10.71 -9.12 4.93
CA VAL A 35 -10.97 -8.20 6.06
C VAL A 35 -11.62 -8.96 7.23
N ALA A 36 -12.63 -9.77 6.97
CA ALA A 36 -13.31 -10.52 8.03
C ALA A 36 -12.38 -11.52 8.73
N VAL A 37 -11.52 -12.23 7.98
CA VAL A 37 -10.54 -13.15 8.55
C VAL A 37 -9.55 -12.40 9.46
N GLN A 38 -9.09 -11.23 9.06
CA GLN A 38 -8.15 -10.43 9.85
C GLN A 38 -8.75 -9.92 11.16
N TYR A 39 -10.02 -9.52 11.16
CA TYR A 39 -10.63 -8.81 12.30
C TYR A 39 -11.63 -9.63 13.11
N LYS A 40 -12.33 -10.63 12.53
CA LYS A 40 -13.45 -11.33 13.17
C LYS A 40 -13.01 -12.35 14.23
N GLN A 41 -11.79 -12.88 14.15
CA GLN A 41 -11.36 -13.98 15.04
C GLN A 41 -10.43 -13.55 16.18
N THR A 42 -10.20 -12.24 16.37
CA THR A 42 -9.20 -11.78 17.34
C THR A 42 -9.70 -10.59 18.15
N VAL A 43 -10.01 -10.81 19.43
CA VAL A 43 -10.21 -9.71 20.40
C VAL A 43 -8.95 -8.84 20.48
N VAL A 44 -7.78 -9.45 20.28
CA VAL A 44 -6.46 -8.79 20.27
C VAL A 44 -6.18 -8.10 18.92
N GLY A 45 -6.88 -8.47 17.82
CA GLY A 45 -6.58 -7.97 16.48
C GLY A 45 -6.82 -6.49 16.29
N ILE A 46 -7.97 -5.99 16.76
CA ILE A 46 -8.29 -4.56 16.69
C ILE A 46 -7.33 -3.78 17.60
N LEU A 47 -7.06 -4.29 18.80
CA LEU A 47 -6.11 -3.67 19.72
C LEU A 47 -4.71 -3.60 19.10
N TRP A 48 -4.29 -4.68 18.38
CA TRP A 48 -2.99 -4.72 17.72
C TRP A 48 -2.90 -3.77 16.51
N ALA A 49 -3.99 -3.60 15.78
CA ALA A 49 -4.09 -2.62 14.70
C ALA A 49 -3.90 -1.18 15.20
N VAL A 50 -4.25 -0.91 16.45
CA VAL A 50 -4.05 0.39 17.13
C VAL A 50 -2.67 0.49 17.75
N LEU A 51 -2.25 -0.54 18.50
CA LEU A 51 -0.99 -0.50 19.26
C LEU A 51 0.24 -0.45 18.36
N ARG A 52 0.26 -1.21 17.27
CA ARG A 52 1.41 -1.29 16.37
C ARG A 52 1.83 0.06 15.79
N PRO A 53 0.93 0.87 15.17
CA PRO A 53 1.30 2.19 14.67
C PRO A 53 1.69 3.16 15.79
N LEU A 54 1.04 3.11 16.96
CA LEU A 54 1.39 3.95 18.09
C LEU A 54 2.76 3.63 18.67
N LEU A 55 3.10 2.35 18.85
CA LEU A 55 4.42 1.93 19.32
C LEU A 55 5.51 2.29 18.32
N THR A 56 5.27 2.11 17.03
CA THR A 56 6.23 2.50 15.99
C THR A 56 6.44 4.01 15.99
N MET A 57 5.38 4.81 16.06
CA MET A 57 5.45 6.27 16.19
C MET A 57 6.24 6.67 17.45
N ALA A 58 5.96 6.06 18.59
CA ALA A 58 6.66 6.36 19.84
C ALA A 58 8.16 6.05 19.74
N ALA A 59 8.51 4.90 19.13
CA ALA A 59 9.91 4.53 18.88
C ALA A 59 10.61 5.53 17.95
N PHE A 60 10.00 5.90 16.83
CA PHE A 60 10.55 6.90 15.91
C PHE A 60 10.67 8.27 16.55
N THR A 61 9.67 8.70 17.30
CA THR A 61 9.70 9.97 18.04
C THR A 61 10.82 9.98 19.08
N PHE A 62 11.04 8.88 19.79
CA PHE A 62 12.12 8.77 20.75
C PHE A 62 13.49 8.81 20.07
N VAL A 63 13.70 7.97 19.05
CA VAL A 63 15.00 7.85 18.37
C VAL A 63 15.33 9.14 17.60
N PHE A 64 14.46 9.58 16.74
CA PHE A 64 14.76 10.72 15.85
C PHE A 64 14.46 12.07 16.50
N GLY A 65 13.40 12.17 17.32
CA GLY A 65 13.04 13.43 17.96
C GLY A 65 13.86 13.73 19.22
N LYS A 66 14.01 12.75 20.14
CA LYS A 66 14.70 13.00 21.40
C LYS A 66 16.20 12.68 21.34
N VAL A 67 16.60 11.54 20.75
CA VAL A 67 18.02 11.13 20.71
C VAL A 67 18.77 11.85 19.59
N ALA A 68 18.29 11.78 18.35
CA ALA A 68 18.91 12.45 17.21
C ALA A 68 18.62 13.96 17.13
N LYS A 69 17.65 14.46 17.91
CA LYS A 69 17.25 15.87 17.97
C LYS A 69 16.94 16.49 16.61
N LEU A 70 16.32 15.72 15.72
CA LEU A 70 15.93 16.21 14.41
C LEU A 70 14.76 17.21 14.57
N PRO A 71 14.75 18.30 13.77
CA PRO A 71 13.69 19.30 13.85
C PRO A 71 12.37 18.74 13.33
N SER A 72 11.26 19.21 13.93
CA SER A 72 9.91 19.02 13.38
C SER A 72 9.68 19.95 12.19
N GLU A 73 8.70 19.66 11.37
CA GLU A 73 8.29 20.52 10.26
C GLU A 73 7.29 21.58 10.76
N GLY A 74 7.69 22.84 10.72
CA GLY A 74 6.82 23.96 11.10
C GLY A 74 6.35 23.90 12.55
N VAL A 75 5.04 24.11 12.77
CA VAL A 75 4.41 24.17 14.11
C VAL A 75 3.91 22.81 14.58
N ALA A 76 3.93 21.77 13.70
CA ALA A 76 3.39 20.46 14.03
C ALA A 76 4.25 19.74 15.08
N PRO A 77 3.64 19.13 16.11
CA PRO A 77 4.35 18.28 17.06
C PRO A 77 5.04 17.10 16.36
N TYR A 78 6.27 16.81 16.79
CA TYR A 78 7.08 15.75 16.17
C TYR A 78 6.37 14.39 16.07
N PRO A 79 5.64 13.89 17.10
CA PRO A 79 4.89 12.63 17.00
C PRO A 79 3.83 12.65 15.88
N LEU A 80 3.18 13.80 15.70
CA LEU A 80 2.15 13.98 14.68
C LEU A 80 2.76 13.96 13.28
N MET A 81 3.91 14.62 13.08
CA MET A 81 4.67 14.60 11.83
C MET A 81 5.08 13.18 11.43
N VAL A 82 5.62 12.42 12.38
CA VAL A 82 6.03 11.03 12.17
C VAL A 82 4.83 10.15 11.82
N PHE A 83 3.73 10.29 12.58
CA PHE A 83 2.54 9.46 12.38
C PHE A 83 1.92 9.70 11.00
N VAL A 84 1.82 10.95 10.56
CA VAL A 84 1.31 11.31 9.23
C VAL A 84 2.15 10.69 8.11
N ALA A 85 3.48 10.71 8.23
CA ALA A 85 4.37 10.10 7.24
C ALA A 85 4.34 8.56 7.28
N MET A 86 4.01 7.96 8.43
CA MET A 86 3.86 6.51 8.57
C MET A 86 2.61 5.98 7.86
N LEU A 87 1.54 6.77 7.76
CA LEU A 87 0.27 6.32 7.17
C LEU A 87 0.44 5.75 5.74
N PRO A 88 0.97 6.51 4.76
CA PRO A 88 1.16 6.00 3.41
C PRO A 88 2.17 4.84 3.37
N TRP A 89 3.19 4.86 4.23
CA TRP A 89 4.15 3.77 4.30
C TRP A 89 3.50 2.46 4.76
N GLN A 90 2.75 2.49 5.87
CA GLN A 90 2.09 1.30 6.40
C GLN A 90 1.08 0.74 5.40
N PHE A 91 0.30 1.63 4.76
CA PHE A 91 -0.60 1.23 3.68
C PHE A 91 0.14 0.46 2.58
N PHE A 92 1.23 1.02 2.06
CA PHE A 92 2.06 0.42 1.02
C PHE A 92 2.65 -0.92 1.47
N ALA A 93 3.25 -0.97 2.66
CA ALA A 93 3.87 -2.18 3.19
C ALA A 93 2.85 -3.32 3.37
N THR A 94 1.67 -3.01 3.92
CA THR A 94 0.59 -3.98 4.09
C THR A 94 0.06 -4.45 2.74
N ALA A 95 -0.21 -3.53 1.82
CA ALA A 95 -0.74 -3.84 0.50
C ALA A 95 0.21 -4.72 -0.32
N ILE A 96 1.51 -4.40 -0.33
CA ILE A 96 2.52 -5.20 -1.02
C ILE A 96 2.66 -6.59 -0.40
N ALA A 97 2.78 -6.68 0.92
CA ALA A 97 2.96 -7.96 1.61
C ALA A 97 1.75 -8.88 1.40
N ALA A 98 0.53 -8.34 1.51
CA ALA A 98 -0.70 -9.07 1.27
C ALA A 98 -0.82 -9.51 -0.19
N SER A 99 -0.57 -8.61 -1.14
CA SER A 99 -0.61 -8.89 -2.58
C SER A 99 0.42 -9.96 -2.97
N ALA A 100 1.66 -9.85 -2.50
CA ALA A 100 2.73 -10.80 -2.81
C ALA A 100 2.43 -12.24 -2.38
N ASN A 101 1.72 -12.42 -1.27
CA ASN A 101 1.38 -13.74 -0.73
C ASN A 101 0.00 -14.25 -1.18
N SER A 102 -0.80 -13.43 -1.84
CA SER A 102 -2.21 -13.67 -2.10
C SER A 102 -2.52 -14.94 -2.87
N LEU A 103 -1.79 -15.23 -3.95
CA LEU A 103 -2.01 -16.43 -4.78
C LEU A 103 -1.66 -17.72 -4.03
N ILE A 104 -0.58 -17.70 -3.25
CA ILE A 104 -0.15 -18.86 -2.48
C ILE A 104 -1.16 -19.18 -1.36
N THR A 105 -1.63 -18.13 -0.68
CA THR A 105 -2.64 -18.28 0.38
C THR A 105 -3.98 -18.78 -0.18
N ASN A 106 -4.31 -18.42 -1.42
CA ASN A 106 -5.54 -18.81 -2.11
C ASN A 106 -5.34 -19.91 -3.16
N SER A 107 -4.30 -20.75 -3.03
CA SER A 107 -3.94 -21.81 -4.00
C SER A 107 -5.11 -22.71 -4.37
N ASN A 108 -5.92 -23.15 -3.39
CA ASN A 108 -7.10 -23.98 -3.63
C ASN A 108 -8.18 -23.28 -4.49
N LEU A 109 -8.33 -21.96 -4.37
CA LEU A 109 -9.27 -21.20 -5.19
C LEU A 109 -8.73 -21.05 -6.61
N VAL A 110 -7.46 -20.71 -6.73
CA VAL A 110 -6.77 -20.46 -8.00
C VAL A 110 -6.67 -21.72 -8.86
N SER A 111 -6.53 -22.90 -8.25
CA SER A 111 -6.41 -24.18 -8.96
C SER A 111 -7.76 -24.79 -9.37
N LYS A 112 -8.85 -24.51 -8.62
CA LYS A 112 -10.15 -25.18 -8.81
C LYS A 112 -11.19 -24.34 -9.54
N VAL A 113 -11.05 -23.01 -9.58
CA VAL A 113 -12.05 -22.11 -10.16
C VAL A 113 -11.44 -21.26 -11.26
N TYR A 114 -12.15 -21.15 -12.38
CA TYR A 114 -11.71 -20.28 -13.48
C TYR A 114 -12.20 -18.85 -13.29
N PHE A 115 -11.28 -17.91 -13.11
CA PHE A 115 -11.50 -16.46 -13.09
C PHE A 115 -10.18 -15.73 -13.40
N PRO A 116 -10.20 -14.42 -13.76
CA PRO A 116 -8.98 -13.63 -13.92
C PRO A 116 -8.20 -13.55 -12.60
N ARG A 117 -7.03 -14.18 -12.54
CA ARG A 117 -6.27 -14.35 -11.28
C ARG A 117 -5.78 -13.05 -10.67
N ILE A 118 -5.71 -11.96 -11.44
CA ILE A 118 -5.36 -10.62 -10.97
C ILE A 118 -6.33 -10.10 -9.91
N ILE A 119 -7.55 -10.63 -9.84
CA ILE A 119 -8.56 -10.28 -8.82
C ILE A 119 -8.04 -10.61 -7.42
N VAL A 120 -7.30 -11.70 -7.26
CA VAL A 120 -6.82 -12.15 -5.94
C VAL A 120 -5.85 -11.13 -5.31
N PRO A 121 -4.71 -10.76 -5.95
CA PRO A 121 -3.80 -9.76 -5.39
C PRO A 121 -4.42 -8.36 -5.30
N THR A 122 -5.36 -8.00 -6.17
CA THR A 122 -6.03 -6.70 -6.08
C THR A 122 -7.03 -6.64 -4.93
N ALA A 123 -7.73 -7.74 -4.62
CA ALA A 123 -8.68 -7.80 -3.51
C ALA A 123 -8.01 -7.59 -2.14
N THR A 124 -6.76 -8.02 -1.97
CA THR A 124 -6.04 -7.86 -0.70
C THR A 124 -5.77 -6.40 -0.32
N ILE A 125 -5.81 -5.47 -1.29
CA ILE A 125 -5.67 -4.03 -1.00
C ILE A 125 -6.78 -3.52 -0.11
N GLY A 126 -7.97 -4.13 -0.16
CA GLY A 126 -9.08 -3.76 0.72
C GLY A 126 -8.72 -3.86 2.20
N VAL A 127 -7.90 -4.82 2.58
CA VAL A 127 -7.38 -4.95 3.95
C VAL A 127 -6.52 -3.73 4.31
N ALA A 128 -5.60 -3.34 3.43
CA ALA A 128 -4.75 -2.16 3.65
C ALA A 128 -5.58 -0.86 3.75
N VAL A 129 -6.69 -0.75 2.99
CA VAL A 129 -7.61 0.39 3.10
C VAL A 129 -8.27 0.44 4.47
N VAL A 130 -8.69 -0.70 5.03
CA VAL A 130 -9.28 -0.77 6.37
C VAL A 130 -8.24 -0.41 7.44
N ASP A 131 -7.03 -0.96 7.37
CA ASP A 131 -5.93 -0.62 8.28
C ASP A 131 -5.59 0.88 8.23
N PHE A 132 -5.58 1.46 7.03
CA PHE A 132 -5.38 2.89 6.82
C PHE A 132 -6.51 3.71 7.46
N ALA A 133 -7.77 3.31 7.27
CA ALA A 133 -8.91 3.99 7.87
C ALA A 133 -8.85 3.98 9.40
N ILE A 134 -8.49 2.85 10.02
CA ILE A 134 -8.26 2.75 11.47
C ILE A 134 -7.15 3.72 11.91
N SER A 135 -6.03 3.71 11.21
CA SER A 135 -4.89 4.59 11.51
C SER A 135 -5.25 6.06 11.29
N PHE A 136 -6.10 6.37 10.31
CA PHE A 136 -6.58 7.73 10.06
C PHE A 136 -7.51 8.24 11.17
N VAL A 137 -8.35 7.36 11.72
CA VAL A 137 -9.18 7.69 12.91
C VAL A 137 -8.29 7.97 14.13
N LEU A 138 -7.23 7.16 14.33
CA LEU A 138 -6.24 7.40 15.38
C LEU A 138 -5.54 8.75 15.22
N LEU A 139 -5.17 9.10 13.97
CA LEU A 139 -4.60 10.41 13.66
C LEU A 139 -5.55 11.54 14.07
N GLY A 140 -6.85 11.40 13.77
CA GLY A 140 -7.87 12.36 14.22
C GLY A 140 -7.90 12.54 15.74
N GLY A 141 -7.84 11.44 16.50
CA GLY A 141 -7.71 11.46 17.96
C GLY A 141 -6.45 12.17 18.44
N MET A 142 -5.32 11.91 17.78
CA MET A 142 -4.05 12.61 18.09
C MET A 142 -4.14 14.11 17.77
N MET A 143 -4.74 14.50 16.67
CA MET A 143 -4.93 15.91 16.33
C MET A 143 -5.75 16.65 17.38
N VAL A 144 -6.83 16.03 17.87
CA VAL A 144 -7.61 16.59 18.99
C VAL A 144 -6.76 16.72 20.25
N TRP A 145 -5.96 15.70 20.58
CA TRP A 145 -5.09 15.71 21.77
C TRP A 145 -4.04 16.83 21.71
N TYR A 146 -3.43 17.06 20.54
CA TYR A 146 -2.43 18.11 20.33
C TYR A 146 -3.05 19.46 19.96
N GLN A 147 -4.37 19.59 19.94
CA GLN A 147 -5.11 20.80 19.54
C GLN A 147 -4.66 21.33 18.16
N TYR A 148 -4.35 20.40 17.25
CA TYR A 148 -3.92 20.70 15.89
C TYR A 148 -5.08 20.57 14.92
N LEU A 149 -5.49 21.68 14.30
CA LEU A 149 -6.60 21.68 13.33
C LEU A 149 -6.05 21.36 11.92
N PRO A 150 -6.55 20.30 11.26
CA PRO A 150 -6.15 20.01 9.90
C PRO A 150 -6.61 21.10 8.93
N PRO A 151 -5.80 21.46 7.94
CA PRO A 151 -6.19 22.41 6.90
C PRO A 151 -7.25 21.79 5.97
N MET A 152 -7.93 22.63 5.18
CA MET A 152 -8.98 22.17 4.23
C MET A 152 -8.45 21.17 3.18
N GLN A 153 -7.15 21.18 2.95
CA GLN A 153 -6.41 20.26 2.06
C GLN A 153 -6.49 18.79 2.50
N VAL A 154 -6.93 18.50 3.74
CA VAL A 154 -7.11 17.13 4.24
C VAL A 154 -8.03 16.29 3.34
N LEU A 155 -8.94 16.89 2.59
CA LEU A 155 -9.77 16.20 1.61
C LEU A 155 -8.95 15.56 0.49
N ALA A 156 -7.74 16.05 0.21
CA ALA A 156 -6.82 15.44 -0.76
C ALA A 156 -6.29 14.07 -0.30
N VAL A 157 -6.45 13.69 0.96
CA VAL A 157 -6.08 12.35 1.46
C VAL A 157 -6.83 11.25 0.69
N ILE A 158 -8.09 11.48 0.29
CA ILE A 158 -8.87 10.48 -0.45
C ILE A 158 -8.20 10.13 -1.81
N PRO A 159 -7.97 11.10 -2.74
CA PRO A 159 -7.29 10.78 -3.99
C PRO A 159 -5.83 10.34 -3.78
N LEU A 160 -5.13 10.83 -2.75
CA LEU A 160 -3.78 10.37 -2.43
C LEU A 160 -3.76 8.90 -1.97
N THR A 161 -4.78 8.45 -1.22
CA THR A 161 -4.90 7.04 -0.82
C THR A 161 -5.20 6.14 -2.02
N LEU A 162 -6.04 6.59 -2.96
CA LEU A 162 -6.26 5.87 -4.21
C LEU A 162 -4.98 5.77 -5.04
N LEU A 163 -4.20 6.84 -5.10
CA LEU A 163 -2.89 6.83 -5.75
C LEU A 163 -1.93 5.86 -5.04
N ALA A 164 -1.89 5.86 -3.71
CA ALA A 164 -1.08 4.92 -2.93
C ALA A 164 -1.46 3.46 -3.20
N ALA A 165 -2.76 3.16 -3.43
CA ALA A 165 -3.21 1.84 -3.84
C ALA A 165 -2.65 1.43 -5.21
N VAL A 166 -2.66 2.34 -6.19
CA VAL A 166 -2.05 2.11 -7.52
C VAL A 166 -0.54 1.89 -7.40
N VAL A 167 0.12 2.73 -6.59
CA VAL A 167 1.57 2.63 -6.28
C VAL A 167 1.94 1.28 -5.67
N ALA A 168 1.11 0.76 -4.78
CA ALA A 168 1.36 -0.54 -4.12
C ALA A 168 1.05 -1.73 -5.03
N LEU A 169 0.02 -1.60 -5.89
CA LEU A 169 -0.41 -2.67 -6.81
C LEU A 169 0.67 -3.09 -7.78
N GLY A 170 1.37 -2.14 -8.41
CA GLY A 170 2.40 -2.43 -9.41
C GLY A 170 3.47 -3.39 -8.88
N PRO A 171 4.26 -2.98 -7.87
CA PRO A 171 5.23 -3.85 -7.22
C PRO A 171 4.60 -5.10 -6.60
N GLY A 172 3.40 -4.99 -6.03
CA GLY A 172 2.65 -6.12 -5.47
C GLY A 172 2.39 -7.23 -6.48
N LEU A 173 1.99 -6.89 -7.70
CA LEU A 173 1.78 -7.85 -8.80
C LEU A 173 3.09 -8.49 -9.26
N ILE A 174 4.18 -7.72 -9.34
CA ILE A 174 5.51 -8.26 -9.67
C ILE A 174 5.94 -9.26 -8.61
N LEU A 175 5.89 -8.86 -7.33
CA LEU A 175 6.30 -9.71 -6.22
C LEU A 175 5.39 -10.93 -6.06
N CYS A 176 4.09 -10.80 -6.33
CA CYS A 176 3.16 -11.92 -6.36
C CYS A 176 3.56 -12.96 -7.41
N SER A 177 3.89 -12.51 -8.62
CA SER A 177 4.36 -13.40 -9.70
C SER A 177 5.67 -14.08 -9.36
N LEU A 178 6.62 -13.34 -8.80
CA LEU A 178 7.92 -13.87 -8.38
C LEU A 178 7.80 -14.84 -7.20
N ASN A 179 6.91 -14.57 -6.25
CA ASN A 179 6.69 -15.41 -5.07
C ASN A 179 6.08 -16.79 -5.41
N VAL A 180 5.27 -16.85 -6.47
CA VAL A 180 4.76 -18.12 -6.99
C VAL A 180 5.89 -18.93 -7.64
N THR A 181 6.80 -18.27 -8.38
CA THR A 181 7.88 -18.93 -9.10
C THR A 181 9.07 -19.26 -8.19
N TYR A 182 9.40 -18.35 -7.26
CA TYR A 182 10.57 -18.43 -6.40
C TYR A 182 10.19 -18.24 -4.93
N ARG A 183 10.32 -19.26 -4.12
CA ARG A 183 9.94 -19.27 -2.69
C ARG A 183 10.70 -18.26 -1.82
N ASP A 184 11.87 -17.82 -2.27
CA ASP A 184 12.73 -16.89 -1.53
C ASP A 184 12.10 -15.50 -1.36
N PHE A 185 11.17 -15.12 -2.25
CA PHE A 185 10.48 -13.84 -2.17
C PHE A 185 9.61 -13.71 -0.92
N ARG A 186 9.23 -14.81 -0.25
CA ARG A 186 8.56 -14.77 1.06
C ARG A 186 9.40 -14.10 2.14
N ILE A 187 10.72 -14.19 2.03
CA ILE A 187 11.67 -13.59 2.97
C ILE A 187 12.03 -12.17 2.50
N ILE A 188 12.18 -11.97 1.19
CA ILE A 188 12.57 -10.69 0.60
C ILE A 188 11.50 -9.61 0.82
N VAL A 189 10.21 -9.95 0.70
CA VAL A 189 9.12 -8.97 0.85
C VAL A 189 9.09 -8.32 2.23
N PRO A 190 9.09 -9.06 3.37
CA PRO A 190 9.20 -8.47 4.70
C PRO A 190 10.46 -7.63 4.89
N PHE A 191 11.59 -8.06 4.32
CA PHE A 191 12.83 -7.30 4.36
C PHE A 191 12.68 -5.94 3.67
N ILE A 192 12.18 -5.91 2.42
CA ILE A 192 11.96 -4.66 1.67
C ILE A 192 11.01 -3.72 2.44
N THR A 193 9.93 -4.24 2.98
CA THR A 193 8.94 -3.41 3.69
C THR A 193 9.47 -2.90 5.03
N GLN A 194 10.30 -3.65 5.72
CA GLN A 194 10.90 -3.22 6.98
C GLN A 194 12.04 -2.23 6.78
N PHE A 195 12.98 -2.52 5.89
CA PHE A 195 14.10 -1.61 5.62
C PHE A 195 13.65 -0.33 4.91
N GLY A 196 12.69 -0.43 4.01
CA GLY A 196 12.16 0.73 3.31
C GLY A 196 11.53 1.76 4.25
N LEU A 197 10.98 1.36 5.39
CA LEU A 197 10.49 2.28 6.41
C LEU A 197 11.59 3.24 6.93
N TYR A 198 12.81 2.74 7.09
CA TYR A 198 13.94 3.53 7.58
C TYR A 198 14.59 4.39 6.48
N ILE A 199 14.54 3.92 5.24
CA ILE A 199 15.06 4.64 4.07
C ILE A 199 14.11 5.77 3.67
N SER A 200 12.79 5.55 3.77
CA SER A 200 11.79 6.57 3.44
C SER A 200 11.80 7.71 4.48
N PRO A 201 11.50 8.96 4.08
CA PRO A 201 11.51 10.12 4.99
C PRO A 201 10.31 10.10 5.94
N VAL A 202 10.18 9.03 6.74
CA VAL A 202 9.11 8.86 7.72
C VAL A 202 9.49 9.52 9.05
N GLY A 203 10.72 9.24 9.52
CA GLY A 203 11.21 9.80 10.79
C GLY A 203 11.87 11.17 10.69
N PHE A 204 12.09 11.70 9.49
CA PHE A 204 12.76 12.95 9.26
C PHE A 204 12.13 13.74 8.11
N SER A 205 12.41 15.04 8.04
CA SER A 205 11.94 15.90 6.96
C SER A 205 12.72 15.64 5.67
N SER A 206 12.03 15.66 4.53
CA SER A 206 12.67 15.58 3.20
C SER A 206 13.63 16.76 2.94
N SER A 207 13.51 17.86 3.69
CA SER A 207 14.41 19.01 3.60
C SER A 207 15.86 18.72 4.04
N ILE A 208 16.08 17.67 4.83
CA ILE A 208 17.41 17.27 5.32
C ILE A 208 18.21 16.49 4.27
N ILE A 209 17.51 16.01 3.23
CA ILE A 209 18.12 15.14 2.21
C ILE A 209 19.07 15.96 1.33
N PRO A 210 20.37 15.56 1.20
CA PRO A 210 21.31 16.21 0.31
C PRO A 210 20.83 16.19 -1.15
N GLU A 211 21.12 17.24 -1.91
CA GLU A 211 20.68 17.37 -3.30
C GLU A 211 21.09 16.20 -4.21
N LYS A 212 22.23 15.57 -3.93
CA LYS A 212 22.67 14.35 -4.61
C LYS A 212 21.65 13.22 -4.61
N TRP A 213 20.93 13.06 -3.50
CA TRP A 213 20.00 11.95 -3.28
C TRP A 213 18.54 12.36 -3.50
N LYS A 214 18.30 13.66 -3.71
CA LYS A 214 16.96 14.22 -3.82
C LYS A 214 16.15 13.54 -4.92
N LEU A 215 16.75 13.35 -6.10
CA LEU A 215 16.10 12.66 -7.22
C LEU A 215 15.70 11.22 -6.86
N LEU A 216 16.57 10.49 -6.14
CA LEU A 216 16.27 9.12 -5.73
C LEU A 216 15.06 9.07 -4.77
N TYR A 217 14.98 10.04 -3.85
CA TYR A 217 13.84 10.16 -2.94
C TYR A 217 12.56 10.65 -3.65
N GLU A 218 12.70 11.51 -4.66
CA GLU A 218 11.59 11.95 -5.51
C GLU A 218 11.05 10.79 -6.38
N CYS A 219 11.91 9.85 -6.78
CA CYS A 219 11.50 8.62 -7.47
C CYS A 219 10.78 7.62 -6.56
N ASN A 220 10.84 7.81 -5.24
CA ASN A 220 10.07 6.99 -4.30
C ASN A 220 8.57 7.25 -4.52
N PRO A 221 7.81 6.27 -5.04
CA PRO A 221 6.41 6.48 -5.38
C PRO A 221 5.49 6.73 -4.17
N MET A 222 6.07 6.75 -2.97
CA MET A 222 5.37 6.84 -1.68
C MET A 222 4.88 8.24 -1.32
N VAL A 223 4.58 9.09 -2.16
CA VAL A 223 3.86 10.39 -2.00
C VAL A 223 3.79 10.94 -0.55
N GLY A 224 4.74 10.58 0.34
CA GLY A 224 4.71 10.88 1.78
C GLY A 224 4.63 12.37 2.08
N ASP A 225 5.38 13.18 1.34
CA ASP A 225 5.34 14.64 1.47
C ASP A 225 3.98 15.22 1.03
N SER A 226 3.30 14.57 0.08
CA SER A 226 1.95 14.98 -0.32
C SER A 226 0.93 14.72 0.78
N PHE A 227 1.09 13.64 1.56
CA PHE A 227 0.27 13.40 2.75
C PHE A 227 0.56 14.41 3.86
N ARG A 228 1.84 14.78 4.08
CA ARG A 228 2.20 15.84 5.03
C ARG A 228 1.61 17.18 4.62
N TRP A 229 1.69 17.53 3.34
CA TRP A 229 1.04 18.73 2.80
C TRP A 229 -0.48 18.70 3.03
N ALA A 230 -1.13 17.59 2.73
CA ALA A 230 -2.59 17.48 2.83
C ALA A 230 -3.08 17.53 4.29
N ILE A 231 -2.35 16.91 5.22
CA ILE A 231 -2.80 16.69 6.60
C ILE A 231 -2.27 17.77 7.56
N LEU A 232 -1.00 18.17 7.40
CA LEU A 232 -0.37 19.15 8.29
C LEU A 232 -0.36 20.56 7.71
N GLY A 233 -0.35 20.72 6.38
CA GLY A 233 -0.26 22.04 5.73
C GLY A 233 1.06 22.77 6.01
N THR A 234 2.07 22.09 6.57
CA THR A 234 3.35 22.69 6.99
C THR A 234 4.31 22.93 5.85
N ILE A 235 4.14 22.22 4.74
CA ILE A 235 4.98 22.31 3.55
C ILE A 235 4.16 22.74 2.34
N LYS A 236 4.82 23.31 1.34
CA LYS A 236 4.19 23.56 0.02
C LYS A 236 4.00 22.24 -0.70
N PHE A 237 2.99 22.16 -1.58
CA PHE A 237 2.77 20.97 -2.38
C PHE A 237 4.02 20.63 -3.20
N PRO A 238 4.55 19.41 -3.12
CA PRO A 238 5.80 19.03 -3.79
C PRO A 238 5.53 18.65 -5.26
N GLU A 239 5.19 19.61 -6.11
CA GLU A 239 4.74 19.39 -7.50
C GLU A 239 5.69 18.51 -8.30
N ARG A 240 7.01 18.82 -8.26
CA ARG A 240 8.02 18.06 -8.98
C ARG A 240 8.11 16.62 -8.50
N ALA A 241 8.24 16.41 -7.19
CA ALA A 241 8.33 15.09 -6.59
C ALA A 241 7.04 14.28 -6.84
N PHE A 242 5.88 14.93 -6.77
CA PHE A 242 4.59 14.31 -7.07
C PHE A 242 4.51 13.83 -8.52
N CYS A 243 4.91 14.65 -9.51
CA CYS A 243 4.91 14.26 -10.92
C CYS A 243 5.86 13.09 -11.21
N ILE A 244 7.07 13.10 -10.63
CA ILE A 244 8.05 12.01 -10.77
C ILE A 244 7.51 10.73 -10.13
N SER A 245 6.98 10.82 -8.90
CA SER A 245 6.37 9.69 -8.20
C SER A 245 5.19 9.10 -8.97
N LEU A 246 4.34 9.93 -9.54
CA LEU A 246 3.21 9.49 -10.37
C LEU A 246 3.68 8.76 -11.62
N LEU A 247 4.70 9.27 -12.30
CA LEU A 247 5.30 8.61 -13.47
C LEU A 247 5.87 7.25 -13.09
N CYS A 248 6.64 7.17 -12.01
CA CYS A 248 7.20 5.93 -11.48
C CYS A 248 6.09 4.93 -11.13
N ALA A 249 5.00 5.40 -10.47
CA ALA A 249 3.85 4.57 -10.14
C ALA A 249 3.17 3.98 -11.38
N CYS A 250 2.94 4.79 -12.40
CA CYS A 250 2.37 4.34 -13.67
C CYS A 250 3.26 3.32 -14.37
N LEU A 251 4.56 3.55 -14.43
CA LEU A 251 5.53 2.61 -15.01
C LEU A 251 5.55 1.28 -14.26
N LEU A 252 5.61 1.32 -12.93
CA LEU A 252 5.59 0.12 -12.09
C LEU A 252 4.26 -0.65 -12.21
N MET A 253 3.13 0.05 -12.33
CA MET A 253 1.83 -0.57 -12.55
C MET A 253 1.76 -1.28 -13.90
N LEU A 254 2.21 -0.62 -14.99
CA LEU A 254 2.24 -1.23 -16.33
C LEU A 254 3.17 -2.45 -16.37
N LEU A 255 4.35 -2.35 -15.77
CA LEU A 255 5.28 -3.46 -15.63
C LEU A 255 4.69 -4.59 -14.80
N GLY A 256 4.04 -4.26 -13.68
CA GLY A 256 3.38 -5.23 -12.80
C GLY A 256 2.30 -6.04 -13.53
N ILE A 257 1.42 -5.36 -14.25
CA ILE A 257 0.38 -6.01 -15.06
C ILE A 257 1.02 -6.89 -16.15
N LYS A 258 2.04 -6.39 -16.85
CA LYS A 258 2.72 -7.14 -17.93
C LYS A 258 3.39 -8.41 -17.40
N VAL A 259 4.14 -8.30 -16.32
CA VAL A 259 4.83 -9.44 -15.68
C VAL A 259 3.80 -10.44 -15.17
N PHE A 260 2.79 -9.98 -14.43
CA PHE A 260 1.75 -10.84 -13.87
C PHE A 260 1.01 -11.62 -14.97
N ARG A 261 0.56 -10.95 -16.02
CA ARG A 261 -0.15 -11.61 -17.14
C ARG A 261 0.70 -12.60 -17.90
N ARG A 262 2.02 -12.34 -18.02
CA ARG A 262 2.94 -13.30 -18.65
C ARG A 262 3.08 -14.56 -17.80
N THR A 263 3.15 -14.42 -16.48
CA THR A 263 3.36 -15.52 -15.54
C THR A 263 2.05 -16.22 -15.16
N GLU A 264 0.89 -15.54 -15.28
CA GLU A 264 -0.44 -16.08 -14.94
C GLU A 264 -0.74 -17.42 -15.63
N ARG A 265 -0.21 -17.63 -16.81
CA ARG A 265 -0.40 -18.87 -17.59
C ARG A 265 0.21 -20.11 -16.93
N THR A 266 1.28 -19.93 -16.18
CA THR A 266 2.03 -21.02 -15.52
C THR A 266 1.60 -21.23 -14.06
N PHE A 267 0.77 -20.35 -13.47
CA PHE A 267 0.40 -20.46 -12.06
C PHE A 267 -0.34 -21.76 -11.71
N ALA A 268 -1.15 -22.30 -12.65
CA ALA A 268 -1.88 -23.55 -12.40
C ALA A 268 -0.97 -24.77 -12.29
N ASP A 269 0.21 -24.69 -12.90
CA ASP A 269 1.16 -25.81 -12.97
C ASP A 269 2.17 -25.76 -11.80
N VAL A 270 2.30 -24.60 -11.14
CA VAL A 270 3.33 -24.36 -10.10
C VAL A 270 2.73 -24.25 -8.68
N ILE A 271 1.46 -23.86 -8.56
CA ILE A 271 0.73 -23.76 -7.28
C ILE A 271 0.07 -25.10 -6.94
#